data_078f5f44b8085dbaea57435d4939c5be
#
_entry.id   078f5f44b8085dbaea57435d4939c5be
#
_cell.length_a   1.000
_cell.length_b   1.000
_cell.length_c   1.000
_cell.angle_alpha   90.00
_cell.angle_beta   90.00
_cell.angle_gamma   90.00
#
_symmetry.space_group_name_H-M   'P 1'
#
loop_
_entity.id
_entity.type
_entity.pdbx_description
1 polymer ?
#
loop_
_entity_poly.entity_id
_entity_poly.type
_entity_poly.pdbx_seq_one_letter_code
_entity_poly.pdbx_strand_id
1 'polypeptide(L)'
;MINTVQEIVDRLRTAFPPEQYDIYTECIEQGFSAPCFSIRQLRADVTPYPSGLYEIVQHMDVRFFPSDSRPQEQCREVAQTLTLLLRRTESLRGSNLSWEITDDVLHFFADYRQFVREVPEDIPMENLQTTVGTENENGS
;
A
#
# COMPACT_ATOMS: atom_id res chain seq x y z
N MET A 1 -3.57 11.75 -9.33
CA MET A 1 -3.80 10.45 -8.68
C MET A 1 -2.80 10.28 -7.56
N ILE A 2 -3.24 9.76 -6.43
CA ILE A 2 -2.38 9.58 -5.27
C ILE A 2 -1.47 8.38 -5.50
N ASN A 3 -0.20 8.54 -5.18
CA ASN A 3 0.76 7.44 -5.29
C ASN A 3 0.69 6.58 -4.03
N THR A 4 -0.08 5.52 -4.10
CA THR A 4 -0.33 4.64 -2.96
C THR A 4 0.94 3.99 -2.46
N VAL A 5 1.82 3.56 -3.36
CA VAL A 5 3.07 2.92 -2.97
C VAL A 5 3.91 3.87 -2.14
N GLN A 6 4.04 5.13 -2.59
CA GLN A 6 4.84 6.10 -1.86
C GLN A 6 4.24 6.38 -0.48
N GLU A 7 2.91 6.46 -0.39
CA GLU A 7 2.29 6.71 0.90
C GLU A 7 2.48 5.54 1.86
N ILE A 8 2.52 4.31 1.34
CA ILE A 8 2.84 3.16 2.18
C ILE A 8 4.29 3.25 2.67
N VAL A 9 5.21 3.60 1.78
CA VAL A 9 6.61 3.78 2.17
C VAL A 9 6.71 4.80 3.30
N ASP A 10 6.03 5.92 3.15
CA ASP A 10 6.08 6.97 4.17
C ASP A 10 5.57 6.47 5.52
N ARG A 11 4.50 5.66 5.50
CA ARG A 11 3.98 5.10 6.75
C ARG A 11 4.97 4.12 7.37
N LEU A 12 5.58 3.26 6.55
CA LEU A 12 6.55 2.30 7.08
C LEU A 12 7.73 3.01 7.72
N ARG A 13 8.16 4.13 7.16
CA ARG A 13 9.31 4.85 7.70
C ARG A 13 9.03 5.48 9.06
N THR A 14 7.78 5.60 9.47
CA THR A 14 7.50 6.10 10.82
C THR A 14 7.86 5.09 11.90
N ALA A 15 7.96 3.81 11.57
CA ALA A 15 8.26 2.76 12.54
C ALA A 15 9.50 1.96 12.18
N PHE A 16 9.94 2.00 10.93
CA PHE A 16 11.05 1.18 10.45
C PHE A 16 12.10 2.08 9.83
N PRO A 17 13.17 2.40 10.58
CA PRO A 17 14.15 3.38 10.11
C PRO A 17 15.01 2.85 8.96
N PRO A 18 15.45 3.73 8.07
CA PRO A 18 16.22 3.30 6.89
C PRO A 18 17.58 2.69 7.23
N GLU A 19 18.10 2.96 8.40
CA GLU A 19 19.38 2.38 8.80
C GLU A 19 19.27 0.89 9.03
N GLN A 20 18.09 0.39 9.33
CA GLN A 20 17.89 -1.02 9.68
C GLN A 20 17.05 -1.79 8.66
N TYR A 21 16.20 -1.09 7.90
CA TYR A 21 15.24 -1.75 7.02
C TYR A 21 15.27 -1.12 5.64
N ASP A 22 15.54 -1.94 4.63
CA ASP A 22 15.39 -1.50 3.25
C ASP A 22 13.94 -1.67 2.81
N ILE A 23 13.49 -0.81 1.93
CA ILE A 23 12.15 -0.91 1.35
C ILE A 23 12.28 -0.90 -0.15
N TYR A 24 11.81 -1.97 -0.77
CA TYR A 24 11.89 -2.14 -2.23
C TYR A 24 10.49 -1.93 -2.82
N THR A 25 10.42 -1.13 -3.86
CA THR A 25 9.16 -0.84 -4.53
C THR A 25 9.12 -1.36 -5.96
N GLU A 26 10.23 -1.99 -6.38
CA GLU A 26 10.33 -2.60 -7.69
C GLU A 26 10.79 -4.03 -7.55
N CYS A 27 10.87 -4.74 -8.65
CA CYS A 27 11.28 -6.13 -8.64
C CYS A 27 12.70 -6.29 -8.09
N ILE A 28 12.88 -7.25 -7.19
CA ILE A 28 14.18 -7.56 -6.64
C ILE A 28 14.77 -8.70 -7.46
N GLU A 29 15.75 -8.38 -8.29
CA GLU A 29 16.31 -9.37 -9.18
C GLU A 29 17.37 -10.22 -8.52
N GLN A 30 18.13 -9.61 -7.64
CA GLN A 30 19.19 -10.34 -6.94
C GLN A 30 19.06 -10.03 -5.48
N GLY A 31 19.46 -10.94 -4.68
CA GLY A 31 19.36 -10.89 -3.28
C GLY A 31 19.01 -9.52 -2.68
N PHE A 32 18.46 -9.53 -1.53
CA PHE A 32 18.09 -8.32 -0.81
C PHE A 32 18.69 -8.41 0.58
N SER A 33 18.77 -7.26 1.23
CA SER A 33 19.33 -7.21 2.59
C SER A 33 18.19 -7.31 3.60
N ALA A 34 18.05 -8.47 4.21
CA ALA A 34 17.09 -8.63 5.30
C ALA A 34 17.63 -7.96 6.55
N PRO A 35 16.77 -7.37 7.39
CA PRO A 35 15.33 -7.32 7.24
C PRO A 35 14.92 -6.24 6.24
N CYS A 36 13.90 -6.53 5.45
CA CYS A 36 13.49 -5.57 4.46
C CYS A 36 12.02 -5.77 4.10
N PHE A 37 11.47 -4.76 3.43
CA PHE A 37 10.11 -4.78 2.94
C PHE A 37 10.10 -4.71 1.42
N SER A 38 9.07 -5.28 0.83
CA SER A 38 8.82 -5.18 -0.59
C SER A 38 7.35 -4.85 -0.77
N ILE A 39 7.05 -3.77 -1.48
CA ILE A 39 5.69 -3.32 -1.68
C ILE A 39 5.33 -3.54 -3.13
N ARG A 40 4.19 -4.21 -3.37
CA ARG A 40 3.75 -4.39 -4.74
C ARG A 40 2.23 -4.31 -4.79
N GLN A 41 1.76 -3.84 -5.93
CA GLN A 41 0.34 -3.83 -6.21
C GLN A 41 -0.01 -5.11 -6.94
N LEU A 42 -0.96 -5.88 -6.39
CA LEU A 42 -1.37 -7.12 -7.00
C LEU A 42 -2.32 -6.88 -8.16
N ARG A 43 -3.27 -5.96 -7.95
CA ARG A 43 -4.23 -5.60 -8.99
C ARG A 43 -4.97 -4.36 -8.55
N ALA A 44 -5.71 -3.78 -9.47
CA ALA A 44 -6.60 -2.68 -9.17
C ALA A 44 -7.94 -2.96 -9.82
N ASP A 45 -9.02 -2.69 -9.09
CA ASP A 45 -10.38 -2.76 -9.61
C ASP A 45 -10.83 -1.35 -9.93
N VAL A 46 -11.25 -1.12 -11.16
CA VAL A 46 -11.62 0.21 -11.64
C VAL A 46 -13.10 0.20 -11.98
N THR A 47 -13.86 1.06 -11.34
CA THR A 47 -15.29 1.19 -11.58
C THR A 47 -15.58 2.58 -12.12
N PRO A 48 -16.01 2.68 -13.37
CA PRO A 48 -16.36 3.99 -13.93
C PRO A 48 -17.76 4.42 -13.48
N TYR A 49 -17.92 5.71 -13.28
CA TYR A 49 -19.20 6.33 -12.95
C TYR A 49 -19.47 7.42 -13.97
N PRO A 50 -20.71 7.91 -14.03
CA PRO A 50 -21.03 9.02 -14.94
C PRO A 50 -20.16 10.24 -14.66
N SER A 51 -19.99 11.09 -15.66
CA SER A 51 -19.28 12.35 -15.56
C SER A 51 -17.79 12.19 -15.40
N GLY A 52 -17.22 11.08 -15.87
CA GLY A 52 -15.78 10.90 -15.86
C GLY A 52 -15.19 10.61 -14.50
N LEU A 53 -16.00 10.14 -13.56
CA LEU A 53 -15.51 9.76 -12.24
C LEU A 53 -15.19 8.27 -12.23
N TYR A 54 -14.08 7.92 -11.59
CA TYR A 54 -13.65 6.52 -11.46
C TYR A 54 -13.33 6.22 -10.03
N GLU A 55 -13.77 5.04 -9.59
CA GLU A 55 -13.37 4.51 -8.30
C GLU A 55 -12.29 3.46 -8.55
N ILE A 56 -11.16 3.59 -7.87
CA ILE A 56 -10.04 2.66 -8.04
C ILE A 56 -9.73 2.06 -6.68
N VAL A 57 -9.83 0.72 -6.61
CA VAL A 57 -9.45 0.00 -5.39
C VAL A 57 -8.17 -0.76 -5.71
N GLN A 58 -7.10 -0.39 -5.03
CA GLN A 58 -5.78 -0.98 -5.24
C GLN A 58 -5.53 -2.04 -4.17
N HIS A 59 -5.22 -3.26 -4.62
CA HIS A 59 -4.97 -4.39 -3.73
C HIS A 59 -3.46 -4.53 -3.57
N MET A 60 -2.97 -4.22 -2.38
CA MET A 60 -1.53 -4.14 -2.12
C MET A 60 -1.06 -5.31 -1.29
N ASP A 61 0.17 -5.73 -1.54
CA ASP A 61 0.86 -6.78 -0.78
C ASP A 61 2.15 -6.17 -0.26
N VAL A 62 2.25 -5.99 1.05
CA VAL A 62 3.45 -5.51 1.70
C VAL A 62 4.14 -6.71 2.31
N ARG A 63 5.26 -7.11 1.73
CA ARG A 63 5.99 -8.29 2.19
C ARG A 63 7.10 -7.87 3.12
N PHE A 64 7.34 -8.67 4.14
CA PHE A 64 8.44 -8.47 5.05
C PHE A 64 9.30 -9.72 5.11
N PHE A 65 10.59 -9.52 4.89
CA PHE A 65 11.59 -10.59 4.90
C PHE A 65 12.38 -10.50 6.21
N PRO A 66 12.22 -11.47 7.12
CA PRO A 66 12.86 -11.37 8.44
C PRO A 66 14.33 -11.72 8.39
N SER A 67 15.07 -11.27 9.40
CA SER A 67 16.48 -11.61 9.56
C SER A 67 16.74 -12.33 10.87
N ASP A 68 15.72 -12.49 11.71
CA ASP A 68 15.86 -13.08 13.02
C ASP A 68 16.01 -14.60 12.91
N SER A 69 16.62 -15.20 13.93
CA SER A 69 16.67 -16.66 14.01
C SER A 69 15.29 -17.25 14.28
N ARG A 70 14.33 -16.43 14.66
CA ARG A 70 12.94 -16.85 14.86
C ARG A 70 12.05 -16.09 13.88
N PRO A 71 12.08 -16.47 12.60
CA PRO A 71 11.40 -15.69 11.59
C PRO A 71 9.88 -15.62 11.77
N GLN A 72 9.26 -16.70 12.26
CA GLN A 72 7.81 -16.66 12.47
C GLN A 72 7.44 -15.64 13.53
N GLU A 73 8.19 -15.57 14.61
CA GLU A 73 7.91 -14.63 15.68
C GLU A 73 8.11 -13.19 15.20
N GLN A 74 9.20 -12.97 14.48
CA GLN A 74 9.46 -11.63 13.96
C GLN A 74 8.37 -11.21 12.99
N CYS A 75 7.91 -12.11 12.12
CA CYS A 75 6.83 -11.80 11.19
C CYS A 75 5.55 -11.44 11.92
N ARG A 76 5.22 -12.15 12.99
CA ARG A 76 4.00 -11.83 13.75
C ARG A 76 4.10 -10.47 14.40
N GLU A 77 5.26 -10.12 14.95
CA GLU A 77 5.44 -8.82 15.58
C GLU A 77 5.32 -7.70 14.56
N VAL A 78 5.94 -7.88 13.39
CA VAL A 78 5.85 -6.88 12.34
C VAL A 78 4.40 -6.77 11.84
N ALA A 79 3.69 -7.89 11.72
CA ALA A 79 2.31 -7.85 11.27
C ALA A 79 1.43 -7.05 12.21
N GLN A 80 1.66 -7.14 13.52
CA GLN A 80 0.91 -6.35 14.47
C GLN A 80 1.17 -4.86 14.29
N THR A 81 2.44 -4.50 14.06
CA THR A 81 2.79 -3.11 13.81
C THR A 81 2.14 -2.63 12.51
N LEU A 82 2.20 -3.45 11.46
CA LEU A 82 1.62 -3.07 10.17
C LEU A 82 0.11 -2.89 10.26
N THR A 83 -0.55 -3.67 11.12
CA THR A 83 -1.99 -3.51 11.31
C THR A 83 -2.33 -2.10 11.75
N LEU A 84 -1.51 -1.52 12.61
CA LEU A 84 -1.75 -0.16 13.07
C LEU A 84 -1.29 0.88 12.06
N LEU A 85 -0.20 0.60 11.35
CA LEU A 85 0.35 1.57 10.41
C LEU A 85 -0.47 1.66 9.12
N LEU A 86 -0.90 0.52 8.58
CA LEU A 86 -1.43 0.48 7.23
C LEU A 86 -2.94 0.58 7.16
N ARG A 87 -3.61 0.72 8.29
CA ARG A 87 -5.05 0.97 8.28
C ARG A 87 -5.37 2.33 7.67
N ARG A 88 -4.38 3.19 7.55
CA ARG A 88 -4.53 4.45 6.82
C ARG A 88 -3.16 4.96 6.43
N THR A 89 -3.11 5.67 5.32
CA THR A 89 -1.94 6.44 4.92
C THR A 89 -2.28 7.91 5.11
N GLU A 90 -1.42 8.79 4.62
CA GLU A 90 -1.68 10.21 4.75
C GLU A 90 -3.00 10.60 4.11
N SER A 91 -3.30 10.04 2.94
CA SER A 91 -4.45 10.44 2.14
C SER A 91 -5.49 9.35 1.99
N LEU A 92 -5.18 8.10 2.32
CA LEU A 92 -6.06 6.98 1.98
C LEU A 92 -6.38 6.17 3.21
N ARG A 93 -7.52 5.51 3.18
CA ARG A 93 -7.93 4.61 4.25
C ARG A 93 -7.80 3.18 3.77
N GLY A 94 -7.15 2.33 4.58
CA GLY A 94 -7.00 0.93 4.27
C GLY A 94 -8.23 0.14 4.69
N SER A 95 -8.51 -0.91 3.93
CA SER A 95 -9.60 -1.82 4.24
C SER A 95 -9.17 -3.23 3.90
N ASN A 96 -9.95 -4.20 4.36
CA ASN A 96 -9.69 -5.62 4.09
C ASN A 96 -8.26 -6.02 4.46
N LEU A 97 -7.83 -5.57 5.64
CA LEU A 97 -6.49 -5.89 6.09
C LEU A 97 -6.43 -7.35 6.55
N SER A 98 -5.44 -8.06 6.07
CA SER A 98 -5.19 -9.43 6.48
C SER A 98 -3.71 -9.73 6.26
N TRP A 99 -3.25 -10.81 6.84
CA TRP A 99 -1.87 -11.19 6.62
C TRP A 99 -1.70 -12.69 6.79
N GLU A 100 -0.65 -13.20 6.17
CA GLU A 100 -0.29 -14.61 6.29
C GLU A 100 1.23 -14.72 6.22
N ILE A 101 1.76 -15.83 6.70
CA ILE A 101 3.19 -16.11 6.66
C ILE A 101 3.37 -17.35 5.80
N THR A 102 4.15 -17.21 4.73
CA THR A 102 4.42 -18.31 3.81
C THR A 102 5.92 -18.38 3.59
N ASP A 103 6.51 -19.55 3.83
CA ASP A 103 7.96 -19.75 3.67
C ASP A 103 8.74 -18.71 4.45
N ASP A 104 8.28 -18.44 5.68
CA ASP A 104 8.91 -17.49 6.60
C ASP A 104 8.95 -16.06 6.06
N VAL A 105 8.07 -15.73 5.13
CA VAL A 105 7.91 -14.37 4.64
C VAL A 105 6.51 -13.91 5.00
N LEU A 106 6.42 -12.70 5.55
CA LEU A 106 5.14 -12.11 5.87
C LEU A 106 4.55 -11.46 4.64
N HIS A 107 3.29 -11.74 4.39
CA HIS A 107 2.50 -11.07 3.34
C HIS A 107 1.38 -10.31 4.04
N PHE A 108 1.42 -9.01 3.99
CA PHE A 108 0.37 -8.17 4.59
C PHE A 108 -0.43 -7.53 3.47
N PHE A 109 -1.73 -7.84 3.44
CA PHE A 109 -2.62 -7.38 2.37
C PHE A 109 -3.46 -6.23 2.88
N ALA A 110 -3.62 -5.22 2.04
CA ALA A 110 -4.48 -4.08 2.35
C ALA A 110 -5.00 -3.51 1.06
N ASP A 111 -6.24 -3.04 1.10
CA ASP A 111 -6.89 -2.41 -0.05
C ASP A 111 -7.00 -0.93 0.21
N TYR A 112 -6.73 -0.14 -0.81
CA TYR A 112 -6.83 1.32 -0.74
C TYR A 112 -7.70 1.82 -1.87
N ARG A 113 -8.66 2.66 -1.53
CA ARG A 113 -9.63 3.17 -2.49
C ARG A 113 -9.39 4.65 -2.71
N GLN A 114 -9.42 5.05 -3.97
CA GLN A 114 -9.41 6.46 -4.30
C GLN A 114 -10.33 6.71 -5.49
N PHE A 115 -10.80 7.94 -5.57
CA PHE A 115 -11.63 8.38 -6.68
C PHE A 115 -10.81 9.34 -7.51
N VAL A 116 -10.87 9.17 -8.83
CA VAL A 116 -10.19 10.06 -9.74
C VAL A 116 -11.21 10.56 -10.75
N ARG A 117 -11.02 11.78 -11.20
CA ARG A 117 -11.93 12.39 -12.15
C ARG A 117 -11.16 12.75 -13.40
N GLU A 118 -11.73 12.38 -14.53
CA GLU A 118 -11.15 12.71 -15.81
C GLU A 118 -11.32 14.19 -16.08
N VAL A 119 -10.24 14.85 -16.53
CA VAL A 119 -10.29 16.25 -16.85
C VAL A 119 -11.03 16.41 -18.17
N PRO A 120 -11.93 17.41 -18.29
CA PRO A 120 -12.77 17.51 -19.49
C PRO A 120 -12.01 17.60 -20.78
N GLU A 121 -10.87 18.30 -20.82
CA GLU A 121 -10.11 18.28 -22.05
C GLU A 121 -9.50 16.92 -22.21
N ASP A 122 -9.54 16.43 -23.34
CA ASP A 122 -9.06 15.18 -23.71
C ASP A 122 -7.56 15.09 -23.67
N ILE A 123 -7.03 14.77 -22.57
CA ILE A 123 -5.62 14.85 -22.37
C ILE A 123 -5.06 13.63 -21.71
N PRO A 124 -3.72 13.56 -21.56
CA PRO A 124 -3.04 12.39 -21.04
C PRO A 124 -3.39 12.09 -19.60
N MET A 125 -2.99 10.90 -19.15
CA MET A 125 -3.35 10.41 -17.84
C MET A 125 -2.86 11.28 -16.69
N GLU A 126 -1.76 11.99 -16.90
CA GLU A 126 -1.28 12.86 -15.82
C GLU A 126 -2.26 13.95 -15.46
N ASN A 127 -3.33 14.11 -16.25
CA ASN A 127 -4.32 15.12 -15.95
C ASN A 127 -5.53 14.57 -15.22
N LEU A 128 -5.44 13.39 -14.67
CA LEU A 128 -6.45 12.88 -13.78
C LEU A 128 -6.29 13.50 -12.41
N GLN A 129 -7.41 13.78 -11.75
CA GLN A 129 -7.42 14.37 -10.43
C GLN A 129 -8.06 13.43 -9.45
N THR A 130 -7.45 13.31 -8.27
CA THR A 130 -7.98 12.47 -7.22
C THR A 130 -8.91 13.27 -6.32
N THR A 131 -10.08 12.71 -6.04
CA THR A 131 -11.06 13.36 -5.19
C THR A 131 -11.20 12.56 -3.90
N VAL A 132 -10.16 12.52 -3.12
CA VAL A 132 -10.09 11.64 -1.96
C VAL A 132 -11.06 12.02 -0.88
N GLY A 133 -11.25 13.29 -0.69
CA GLY A 133 -12.01 13.75 0.45
C GLY A 133 -13.45 13.36 0.44
N THR A 134 -13.96 12.89 -0.66
CA THR A 134 -15.36 12.57 -0.75
C THR A 134 -15.75 11.42 0.12
N GLU A 135 -14.81 10.72 0.59
CA GLU A 135 -15.22 9.66 1.42
C GLU A 135 -15.48 10.08 2.80
N ASN A 136 -15.49 10.85 2.94
CA ASN A 136 -15.80 10.99 4.05
C ASN A 136 -16.82 11.42 4.54
N GLU A 137 -16.64 11.24 4.28
CA GLU A 137 -17.32 11.45 4.53
C GLU A 137 -18.29 11.62 4.58
N ASN A 138 -18.31 11.62 4.47
CA ASN A 138 -19.13 11.69 4.43
C ASN A 138 -19.59 11.42 4.53
N GLY A 139 -19.13 11.29 4.34
CA GLY A 139 -19.23 11.02 4.34
C GLY A 139 -19.21 11.20 4.46
N SER A 140 -19.07 11.26 4.36
CA SER A 140 -18.92 11.45 4.36
C SER A 140 -18.97 11.50 4.50
#